data_5237486a8af52e583ae3f8ba61c0e44f
#
_entry.id   5237486a8af52e583ae3f8ba61c0e44f
#
_cell.length_a   1.000
_cell.length_b   1.000
_cell.length_c   1.000
_cell.angle_alpha   90.00
_cell.angle_beta   90.00
_cell.angle_gamma   90.00
#
_symmetry.space_group_name_H-M   'P 1'
#
loop_
_entity.id
_entity.type
_entity.pdbx_description
1 polymer ?
#
loop_
_entity_poly.entity_id
_entity_poly.type
_entity_poly.pdbx_seq_one_letter_code
_entity_poly.pdbx_strand_id
1 'polypeptide(L)'
;KYYMAPMEGLTGYVYRNAYHKFFYPMDRYFTPFLANKKMSSGERRDILPENNEGKCVIPQILTNRSEHFLAVAGELTQYGYDTVNLNVGCPSGTVVAKGRGAGLLEDPETLDRFLYEIFAGYDGRISVKTRIGMEDEEEWKDILAVYEKYPLEELIIHPRVRRDFYKGKPRLDAFSYAMEESGHRLCYN
;
A
#
# COMPACT_ATOMS: atom_id res chain seq x y z
N LYS A 1 11.24 -1.21 -13.78
CA LYS A 1 11.52 -1.57 -12.39
C LYS A 1 10.58 -2.68 -11.95
N TYR A 2 11.09 -3.59 -11.12
CA TYR A 2 10.31 -4.73 -10.61
C TYR A 2 10.24 -4.68 -9.09
N TYR A 3 9.04 -4.87 -8.54
CA TYR A 3 8.79 -4.83 -7.11
C TYR A 3 8.24 -6.17 -6.61
N MET A 4 8.68 -6.56 -5.42
CA MET A 4 8.02 -7.66 -4.70
C MET A 4 6.81 -7.09 -3.95
N ALA A 5 5.62 -7.37 -4.45
CA ALA A 5 4.38 -6.93 -3.82
C ALA A 5 4.19 -7.56 -2.43
N PRO A 6 3.55 -6.85 -1.48
CA PRO A 6 3.27 -7.38 -0.15
C PRO A 6 2.27 -8.53 -0.22
N MET A 7 2.55 -9.59 0.53
CA MET A 7 1.63 -10.72 0.69
C MET A 7 1.70 -11.23 2.13
N GLU A 8 0.58 -11.10 2.84
CA GLU A 8 0.47 -11.55 4.22
C GLU A 8 0.78 -13.05 4.35
N GLY A 9 1.54 -13.41 5.38
CA GLY A 9 1.95 -14.79 5.62
C GLY A 9 3.05 -15.32 4.69
N LEU A 10 3.48 -14.58 3.67
CA LEU A 10 4.48 -15.05 2.70
C LEU A 10 5.70 -14.11 2.63
N THR A 11 5.53 -12.84 2.34
CA THR A 11 6.64 -11.93 2.02
C THR A 11 7.32 -11.33 3.26
N GLY A 12 7.40 -12.08 4.37
CA GLY A 12 8.18 -11.74 5.55
C GLY A 12 9.68 -11.65 5.23
N TYR A 13 10.48 -11.14 6.17
CA TYR A 13 11.90 -10.87 5.95
C TYR A 13 12.68 -12.13 5.51
N VAL A 14 12.34 -13.31 6.04
CA VAL A 14 13.00 -14.57 5.65
C VAL A 14 12.81 -14.86 4.17
N TYR A 15 11.57 -14.71 3.67
CA TYR A 15 11.28 -14.91 2.25
C TYR A 15 11.97 -13.85 1.38
N ARG A 16 11.91 -12.57 1.76
CA ARG A 16 12.59 -11.49 1.03
C ARG A 16 14.09 -11.73 0.93
N ASN A 17 14.71 -12.19 2.02
CA ASN A 17 16.14 -12.50 2.05
C ASN A 17 16.49 -13.70 1.17
N ALA A 18 15.71 -14.77 1.25
CA ALA A 18 15.89 -15.94 0.40
C ALA A 18 15.73 -15.59 -1.09
N TYR A 19 14.67 -14.83 -1.42
CA TYR A 19 14.45 -14.39 -2.79
C TYR A 19 15.61 -13.53 -3.30
N HIS A 20 16.03 -12.51 -2.54
CA HIS A 20 17.12 -11.61 -2.89
C HIS A 20 18.44 -12.36 -3.11
N LYS A 21 18.69 -13.40 -2.33
CA LYS A 21 19.92 -14.19 -2.39
C LYS A 21 19.96 -15.15 -3.58
N PHE A 22 18.83 -15.79 -3.93
CA PHE A 22 18.80 -16.92 -4.86
C PHE A 22 18.18 -16.61 -6.21
N PHE A 23 17.51 -15.44 -6.35
CA PHE A 23 16.86 -15.01 -7.58
C PHE A 23 17.35 -13.63 -7.98
N TYR A 24 16.78 -13.08 -9.07
CA TYR A 24 17.11 -11.73 -9.49
C TYR A 24 16.60 -10.70 -8.46
N PRO A 25 17.48 -9.80 -7.96
CA PRO A 25 17.06 -8.80 -6.98
C PRO A 25 15.96 -7.90 -7.51
N MET A 26 14.97 -7.60 -6.66
CA MET A 26 13.93 -6.61 -6.97
C MET A 26 14.41 -5.21 -6.67
N ASP A 27 13.92 -4.22 -7.44
CA ASP A 27 14.19 -2.80 -7.19
C ASP A 27 13.61 -2.34 -5.83
N ARG A 28 12.45 -2.91 -5.42
CA ARG A 28 11.80 -2.65 -4.12
C ARG A 28 11.14 -3.91 -3.58
N TYR A 29 11.12 -4.01 -2.26
CA TYR A 29 10.44 -5.05 -1.51
C TYR A 29 9.44 -4.41 -0.56
N PHE A 30 8.22 -4.94 -0.48
CA PHE A 30 7.24 -4.48 0.49
C PHE A 30 7.08 -5.50 1.61
N THR A 31 6.94 -5.02 2.85
CA THR A 31 6.65 -5.92 3.98
C THR A 31 5.22 -6.44 3.89
N PRO A 32 4.87 -7.57 4.52
CA PRO A 32 3.49 -7.81 4.92
C PRO A 32 2.95 -6.58 5.65
N PHE A 33 1.64 -6.37 5.62
CA PHE A 33 1.08 -5.15 6.19
C PHE A 33 1.17 -5.12 7.73
N LEU A 34 1.54 -3.96 8.26
CA LEU A 34 1.52 -3.65 9.68
C LEU A 34 0.10 -3.20 10.05
N ALA A 35 -0.62 -4.03 10.80
CA ALA A 35 -2.03 -3.79 11.10
C ALA A 35 -2.30 -3.39 12.56
N ASN A 36 -1.29 -3.45 13.42
CA ASN A 36 -1.39 -3.18 14.84
C ASN A 36 -0.78 -1.82 15.20
N LYS A 37 -1.48 -0.99 15.97
CA LYS A 37 -0.95 0.28 16.46
C LYS A 37 0.34 0.09 17.27
N LYS A 38 0.43 -1.03 18.02
CA LYS A 38 1.67 -1.50 18.64
C LYS A 38 2.10 -2.74 17.87
N MET A 39 3.20 -2.65 17.15
CA MET A 39 3.72 -3.75 16.35
C MET A 39 3.95 -5.01 17.19
N SER A 40 3.47 -6.13 16.68
CA SER A 40 3.77 -7.46 17.21
C SER A 40 5.24 -7.80 17.03
N SER A 41 5.74 -8.82 17.71
CA SER A 41 7.12 -9.30 17.54
C SER A 41 7.41 -9.77 16.12
N GLY A 42 6.41 -10.28 15.41
CA GLY A 42 6.51 -10.69 14.00
C GLY A 42 6.67 -9.48 13.08
N GLU A 43 5.75 -8.52 13.17
CA GLU A 43 5.80 -7.27 12.41
C GLU A 43 7.12 -6.53 12.65
N ARG A 44 7.58 -6.47 13.91
CA ARG A 44 8.85 -5.84 14.26
C ARG A 44 10.04 -6.51 13.57
N ARG A 45 10.12 -7.84 13.57
CA ARG A 45 11.19 -8.56 12.87
C ARG A 45 11.21 -8.28 11.36
N ASP A 46 10.05 -8.03 10.76
CA ASP A 46 9.94 -7.74 9.33
C ASP A 46 10.50 -6.37 8.95
N ILE A 47 10.62 -5.45 9.92
CA ILE A 47 11.09 -4.08 9.68
C ILE A 47 12.48 -3.78 10.28
N LEU A 48 13.08 -4.68 11.04
CA LEU A 48 14.41 -4.45 11.59
C LEU A 48 15.45 -4.24 10.48
N PRO A 49 16.27 -3.17 10.53
CA PRO A 49 17.26 -2.87 9.50
C PRO A 49 18.22 -4.06 9.24
N GLU A 50 18.69 -4.75 10.27
CA GLU A 50 19.58 -5.91 10.17
C GLU A 50 18.96 -7.09 9.41
N ASN A 51 17.63 -7.21 9.42
CA ASN A 51 16.90 -8.22 8.64
C ASN A 51 16.68 -7.80 7.18
N ASN A 52 17.01 -6.56 6.84
CA ASN A 52 16.70 -5.98 5.54
C ASN A 52 17.93 -5.38 4.82
N GLU A 53 19.14 -5.68 5.29
CA GLU A 53 20.38 -5.18 4.70
C GLU A 53 20.47 -5.42 3.19
N GLY A 54 20.99 -4.43 2.47
CA GLY A 54 21.20 -4.49 1.02
C GLY A 54 19.94 -4.43 0.15
N LYS A 55 18.74 -4.23 0.77
CA LYS A 55 17.46 -4.18 0.07
C LYS A 55 16.75 -2.84 0.27
N CYS A 56 16.13 -2.33 -0.76
CA CYS A 56 15.17 -1.23 -0.64
C CYS A 56 13.84 -1.80 -0.16
N VAL A 57 13.61 -1.78 1.16
CA VAL A 57 12.36 -2.28 1.76
C VAL A 57 11.47 -1.12 2.14
N ILE A 58 10.19 -1.22 1.78
CA ILE A 58 9.15 -0.25 2.10
C ILE A 58 8.12 -0.92 3.00
N PRO A 59 7.98 -0.48 4.27
CA PRO A 59 6.97 -0.99 5.16
C PRO A 59 5.56 -0.61 4.69
N GLN A 60 4.63 -1.57 4.71
CA GLN A 60 3.24 -1.33 4.35
C GLN A 60 2.35 -1.27 5.60
N ILE A 61 1.52 -0.23 5.72
CA ILE A 61 0.59 0.00 6.82
C ILE A 61 -0.83 -0.28 6.36
N LEU A 62 -1.61 -1.03 7.17
CA LEU A 62 -3.02 -1.34 6.93
C LEU A 62 -3.87 -0.75 8.05
N THR A 63 -4.49 0.39 7.80
CA THR A 63 -5.40 1.04 8.75
C THR A 63 -6.37 1.97 8.01
N ASN A 64 -7.44 2.36 8.69
CA ASN A 64 -8.37 3.42 8.30
C ASN A 64 -8.44 4.54 9.35
N ARG A 65 -7.46 4.60 10.27
CA ARG A 65 -7.39 5.58 11.35
C ARG A 65 -6.09 6.33 11.26
N SER A 66 -6.17 7.64 11.11
CA SER A 66 -5.01 8.53 10.93
C SER A 66 -4.05 8.48 12.11
N GLU A 67 -4.56 8.50 13.34
CA GLU A 67 -3.73 8.40 14.54
C GLU A 67 -2.97 7.07 14.65
N HIS A 68 -3.53 6.00 14.06
CA HIS A 68 -2.84 4.71 13.98
C HIS A 68 -1.73 4.76 12.92
N PHE A 69 -2.04 5.31 11.73
CA PHE A 69 -1.05 5.47 10.66
C PHE A 69 0.15 6.30 11.16
N LEU A 70 -0.12 7.46 11.74
CA LEU A 70 0.90 8.38 12.23
C LEU A 70 1.78 7.76 13.34
N ALA A 71 1.18 7.01 14.26
CA ALA A 71 1.93 6.32 15.30
C ALA A 71 2.88 5.26 14.73
N VAL A 72 2.41 4.44 13.77
CA VAL A 72 3.23 3.40 13.14
C VAL A 72 4.29 4.02 12.23
N ALA A 73 3.94 5.02 11.41
CA ALA A 73 4.87 5.71 10.53
C ALA A 73 5.98 6.42 11.33
N GLY A 74 5.64 7.06 12.45
CA GLY A 74 6.60 7.66 13.37
C GLY A 74 7.54 6.63 14.01
N GLU A 75 7.06 5.42 14.37
CA GLU A 75 7.94 4.34 14.84
C GLU A 75 8.86 3.86 13.71
N LEU A 76 8.36 3.73 12.47
CA LEU A 76 9.17 3.32 11.31
C LEU A 76 10.28 4.32 10.99
N THR A 77 10.05 5.61 11.17
CA THR A 77 11.08 6.66 10.99
C THR A 77 12.26 6.44 11.95
N GLN A 78 12.02 5.95 13.18
CA GLN A 78 13.09 5.63 14.14
C GLN A 78 13.97 4.46 13.68
N TYR A 79 13.46 3.59 12.81
CA TYR A 79 14.24 2.51 12.15
C TYR A 79 14.91 2.96 10.85
N GLY A 80 14.79 4.25 10.48
CA GLY A 80 15.41 4.83 9.28
C GLY A 80 14.58 4.73 8.01
N TYR A 81 13.31 4.35 8.11
CA TYR A 81 12.40 4.35 6.96
C TYR A 81 11.88 5.78 6.71
N ASP A 82 12.16 6.32 5.56
CA ASP A 82 11.68 7.64 5.09
C ASP A 82 10.45 7.54 4.17
N THR A 83 10.13 6.35 3.75
CA THR A 83 9.00 6.04 2.87
C THR A 83 8.18 4.90 3.45
N VAL A 84 6.87 5.09 3.51
CA VAL A 84 5.91 4.07 3.92
C VAL A 84 4.88 3.84 2.81
N ASN A 85 4.24 2.68 2.81
CA ASN A 85 3.17 2.37 1.87
C ASN A 85 1.84 2.19 2.59
N LEU A 86 0.79 2.81 2.11
CA LEU A 86 -0.58 2.62 2.59
C LEU A 86 -1.28 1.52 1.77
N ASN A 87 -1.87 0.54 2.46
CA ASN A 87 -2.69 -0.49 1.83
C ASN A 87 -4.15 -0.03 1.70
N VAL A 88 -4.57 0.23 0.46
CA VAL A 88 -5.96 0.54 0.08
C VAL A 88 -6.51 -0.52 -0.90
N GLY A 89 -5.94 -1.72 -0.89
CA GLY A 89 -6.28 -2.74 -1.90
C GLY A 89 -6.56 -4.14 -1.37
N CYS A 90 -6.33 -4.44 -0.09
CA CYS A 90 -6.59 -5.77 0.47
C CYS A 90 -8.09 -6.12 0.39
N PRO A 91 -8.50 -7.18 -0.37
CA PRO A 91 -9.90 -7.49 -0.59
C PRO A 91 -10.48 -8.43 0.47
N SER A 92 -9.69 -8.85 1.47
CA SER A 92 -10.12 -9.79 2.51
C SER A 92 -11.37 -9.30 3.23
N GLY A 93 -12.37 -10.17 3.36
CA GLY A 93 -13.64 -9.83 4.03
C GLY A 93 -13.45 -9.32 5.45
N THR A 94 -12.51 -9.89 6.20
CA THR A 94 -12.22 -9.46 7.59
C THR A 94 -11.53 -8.09 7.65
N VAL A 95 -10.83 -7.68 6.60
CA VAL A 95 -10.19 -6.36 6.47
C VAL A 95 -11.23 -5.34 6.04
N VAL A 96 -11.98 -5.63 4.99
CA VAL A 96 -13.02 -4.76 4.41
C VAL A 96 -14.15 -4.49 5.40
N ALA A 97 -14.62 -5.50 6.14
CA ALA A 97 -15.67 -5.33 7.17
C ALA A 97 -15.26 -4.34 8.29
N LYS A 98 -13.98 -4.03 8.41
CA LYS A 98 -13.45 -3.01 9.33
C LYS A 98 -13.17 -1.68 8.64
N GLY A 99 -13.61 -1.48 7.40
CA GLY A 99 -13.33 -0.31 6.57
C GLY A 99 -11.86 -0.11 6.21
N ARG A 100 -11.03 -1.17 6.24
CA ARG A 100 -9.59 -1.14 5.95
C ARG A 100 -9.29 -1.73 4.57
N GLY A 101 -8.07 -1.50 4.08
CA GLY A 101 -7.67 -2.00 2.77
C GLY A 101 -8.62 -1.49 1.69
N ALA A 102 -9.15 -2.39 0.84
CA ALA A 102 -10.12 -1.98 -0.17
C ALA A 102 -11.40 -1.36 0.42
N GLY A 103 -11.73 -1.61 1.69
CA GLY A 103 -12.88 -0.98 2.35
C GLY A 103 -12.81 0.55 2.44
N LEU A 104 -11.62 1.16 2.32
CA LEU A 104 -11.48 2.62 2.20
C LEU A 104 -11.99 3.17 0.87
N LEU A 105 -12.15 2.32 -0.15
CA LEU A 105 -12.63 2.72 -1.48
C LEU A 105 -14.16 2.83 -1.55
N GLU A 106 -14.88 2.37 -0.51
CA GLU A 106 -16.34 2.39 -0.48
C GLU A 106 -16.90 3.83 -0.48
N ASP A 107 -16.14 4.76 0.11
CA ASP A 107 -16.52 6.17 0.20
C ASP A 107 -15.32 7.08 -0.08
N PRO A 108 -15.27 7.73 -1.27
CA PRO A 108 -14.21 8.66 -1.63
C PRO A 108 -14.03 9.84 -0.68
N GLU A 109 -15.10 10.32 -0.02
CA GLU A 109 -14.99 11.42 0.96
C GLU A 109 -14.27 10.97 2.24
N THR A 110 -14.53 9.74 2.69
CA THR A 110 -13.83 9.14 3.83
C THR A 110 -12.36 8.87 3.49
N LEU A 111 -12.07 8.42 2.27
CA LEU A 111 -10.70 8.25 1.79
C LEU A 111 -9.96 9.60 1.75
N ASP A 112 -10.60 10.63 1.22
CA ASP A 112 -10.04 11.99 1.13
C ASP A 112 -9.69 12.55 2.52
N ARG A 113 -10.64 12.49 3.45
CA ARG A 113 -10.41 12.94 4.83
C ARG A 113 -9.25 12.17 5.50
N PHE A 114 -9.21 10.85 5.33
CA PHE A 114 -8.14 10.03 5.90
C PHE A 114 -6.76 10.40 5.30
N LEU A 115 -6.68 10.59 3.98
CA LEU A 115 -5.44 11.03 3.33
C LEU A 115 -5.04 12.43 3.79
N TYR A 116 -5.98 13.38 3.87
CA TYR A 116 -5.72 14.72 4.39
C TYR A 116 -5.04 14.67 5.79
N GLU A 117 -5.61 13.88 6.70
CA GLU A 117 -5.10 13.76 8.07
C GLU A 117 -3.68 13.15 8.12
N ILE A 118 -3.40 12.12 7.34
CA ILE A 118 -2.08 11.48 7.36
C ILE A 118 -1.01 12.35 6.67
N PHE A 119 -1.34 13.06 5.59
CA PHE A 119 -0.42 13.99 4.94
C PHE A 119 -0.17 15.25 5.76
N ALA A 120 -1.14 15.70 6.54
CA ALA A 120 -0.97 16.82 7.46
C ALA A 120 -0.08 16.48 8.69
N GLY A 121 0.00 15.20 9.07
CA GLY A 121 0.69 14.76 10.28
C GLY A 121 1.99 13.97 10.08
N TYR A 122 2.39 13.70 8.84
CA TYR A 122 3.59 12.90 8.54
C TYR A 122 4.47 13.59 7.50
N ASP A 123 5.70 13.91 7.89
CA ASP A 123 6.68 14.61 7.02
C ASP A 123 7.43 13.65 6.05
N GLY A 124 7.29 12.33 6.23
CA GLY A 124 7.92 11.35 5.36
C GLY A 124 7.13 11.13 4.07
N ARG A 125 7.64 10.28 3.20
CA ARG A 125 7.03 9.96 1.90
C ARG A 125 5.99 8.85 2.04
N ILE A 126 4.82 9.04 1.43
CA ILE A 126 3.73 8.07 1.43
C ILE A 126 3.49 7.60 -0.01
N SER A 127 3.60 6.30 -0.24
CA SER A 127 3.10 5.64 -1.44
C SER A 127 1.78 4.91 -1.12
N VAL A 128 0.94 4.72 -2.12
CA VAL A 128 -0.34 4.00 -1.95
C VAL A 128 -0.37 2.77 -2.84
N LYS A 129 -0.83 1.64 -2.29
CA LYS A 129 -1.17 0.46 -3.09
C LYS A 129 -2.68 0.25 -3.05
N THR A 130 -3.33 0.38 -4.19
CA THR A 130 -4.79 0.44 -4.31
C THR A 130 -5.36 -0.58 -5.31
N ARG A 131 -6.67 -0.76 -5.24
CA ARG A 131 -7.53 -1.27 -6.32
C ARG A 131 -8.30 -0.10 -6.94
N ILE A 132 -9.06 -0.39 -8.01
CA ILE A 132 -9.79 0.64 -8.79
C ILE A 132 -11.22 0.86 -8.32
N GLY A 133 -11.66 0.23 -7.24
CA GLY A 133 -13.00 0.36 -6.68
C GLY A 133 -13.42 -0.87 -5.89
N MET A 134 -14.66 -0.84 -5.41
CA MET A 134 -15.29 -1.92 -4.65
C MET A 134 -16.07 -2.88 -5.55
N GLU A 135 -17.00 -2.35 -6.32
CA GLU A 135 -17.97 -3.12 -7.11
C GLU A 135 -17.83 -2.85 -8.61
N ASP A 136 -17.55 -1.60 -9.00
CA ASP A 136 -17.53 -1.19 -10.41
C ASP A 136 -16.27 -0.39 -10.77
N GLU A 137 -15.83 -0.53 -12.03
CA GLU A 137 -14.68 0.22 -12.55
C GLU A 137 -14.97 1.71 -12.76
N GLU A 138 -16.22 2.10 -12.87
CA GLU A 138 -16.63 3.49 -12.94
C GLU A 138 -16.23 4.30 -11.68
N GLU A 139 -16.13 3.63 -10.53
CA GLU A 139 -15.66 4.22 -9.26
C GLU A 139 -14.22 4.76 -9.36
N TRP A 140 -13.44 4.24 -10.32
CA TRP A 140 -12.01 4.58 -10.43
C TRP A 140 -11.74 6.06 -10.67
N LYS A 141 -12.59 6.73 -11.41
CA LYS A 141 -12.41 8.15 -11.73
C LYS A 141 -12.45 9.02 -10.48
N ASP A 142 -13.42 8.77 -9.61
CA ASP A 142 -13.60 9.53 -8.37
C ASP A 142 -12.47 9.19 -7.37
N ILE A 143 -12.07 7.92 -7.29
CA ILE A 143 -10.98 7.48 -6.44
C ILE A 143 -9.65 8.09 -6.90
N LEU A 144 -9.36 8.07 -8.21
CA LEU A 144 -8.13 8.68 -8.75
C LEU A 144 -8.10 10.19 -8.48
N ALA A 145 -9.24 10.88 -8.65
CA ALA A 145 -9.34 12.31 -8.36
C ALA A 145 -9.05 12.64 -6.88
N VAL A 146 -9.36 11.74 -5.96
CA VAL A 146 -8.95 11.89 -4.56
C VAL A 146 -7.42 11.78 -4.42
N TYR A 147 -6.79 10.78 -5.04
CA TYR A 147 -5.33 10.62 -4.95
C TYR A 147 -4.57 11.82 -5.53
N GLU A 148 -5.06 12.45 -6.60
CA GLU A 148 -4.42 13.60 -7.24
C GLU A 148 -4.35 14.85 -6.34
N LYS A 149 -5.08 14.90 -5.23
CA LYS A 149 -5.02 16.01 -4.27
C LYS A 149 -3.78 15.96 -3.35
N TYR A 150 -3.07 14.83 -3.31
CA TYR A 150 -1.99 14.57 -2.35
C TYR A 150 -0.66 14.26 -3.02
N PRO A 151 0.49 14.65 -2.44
CA PRO A 151 1.80 14.41 -3.02
C PRO A 151 2.28 12.96 -2.78
N LEU A 152 1.65 12.00 -3.45
CA LEU A 152 2.06 10.60 -3.35
C LEU A 152 3.46 10.38 -3.94
N GLU A 153 4.31 9.65 -3.24
CA GLU A 153 5.61 9.19 -3.78
C GLU A 153 5.41 8.24 -4.98
N GLU A 154 4.37 7.42 -4.94
CA GLU A 154 4.03 6.45 -5.98
C GLU A 154 2.63 5.90 -5.76
N LEU A 155 1.88 5.66 -6.83
CA LEU A 155 0.58 4.99 -6.82
C LEU A 155 0.72 3.62 -7.50
N ILE A 156 0.57 2.55 -6.72
CA ILE A 156 0.65 1.16 -7.20
C ILE A 156 -0.77 0.65 -7.40
N ILE A 157 -1.14 0.41 -8.65
CA ILE A 157 -2.51 0.10 -9.05
C ILE A 157 -2.65 -1.38 -9.38
N HIS A 158 -3.52 -2.07 -8.65
CA HIS A 158 -4.05 -3.37 -9.04
C HIS A 158 -5.37 -3.14 -9.79
N PRO A 159 -5.42 -3.23 -11.13
CA PRO A 159 -6.57 -2.80 -11.90
C PRO A 159 -7.70 -3.86 -11.91
N ARG A 160 -8.19 -4.18 -10.73
CA ARG A 160 -9.40 -4.96 -10.41
C ARG A 160 -10.18 -4.25 -9.31
N VAL A 161 -11.50 -4.39 -9.33
CA VAL A 161 -12.33 -4.00 -8.19
C VAL A 161 -12.23 -5.03 -7.06
N ARG A 162 -12.67 -4.66 -5.86
CA ARG A 162 -12.59 -5.53 -4.68
C ARG A 162 -13.34 -6.86 -4.88
N ARG A 163 -14.55 -6.82 -5.46
CA ARG A 163 -15.41 -8.02 -5.64
C ARG A 163 -14.77 -9.09 -6.53
N ASP A 164 -13.85 -8.69 -7.41
CA ASP A 164 -13.16 -9.66 -8.28
C ASP A 164 -12.17 -10.54 -7.52
N PHE A 165 -11.71 -10.11 -6.36
CA PHE A 165 -10.57 -10.70 -5.65
C PHE A 165 -9.36 -10.83 -6.58
N TYR A 166 -9.11 -12.03 -7.12
CA TYR A 166 -8.03 -12.34 -8.08
C TYR A 166 -8.57 -13.02 -9.35
N LYS A 167 -9.91 -13.05 -9.51
CA LYS A 167 -10.57 -13.68 -10.65
C LYS A 167 -10.64 -12.72 -11.84
N GLY A 168 -10.80 -13.30 -13.03
CA GLY A 168 -10.92 -12.53 -14.27
C GLY A 168 -9.62 -11.82 -14.69
N LYS A 169 -9.70 -11.10 -15.79
CA LYS A 169 -8.57 -10.30 -16.31
C LYS A 169 -8.48 -8.96 -15.59
N PRO A 170 -7.26 -8.42 -15.37
CA PRO A 170 -7.11 -7.02 -14.95
C PRO A 170 -7.69 -6.08 -16.02
N ARG A 171 -8.27 -4.96 -15.58
CA ARG A 171 -8.80 -3.92 -16.47
C ARG A 171 -7.69 -2.99 -16.90
N LEU A 172 -7.05 -3.29 -18.02
CA LEU A 172 -5.92 -2.50 -18.52
C LEU A 172 -6.34 -1.07 -18.86
N ASP A 173 -7.57 -0.86 -19.32
CA ASP A 173 -8.10 0.46 -19.65
C ASP A 173 -8.15 1.38 -18.43
N ALA A 174 -8.44 0.85 -17.23
CA ALA A 174 -8.38 1.62 -15.99
C ALA A 174 -6.94 2.06 -15.65
N PHE A 175 -5.94 1.23 -15.95
CA PHE A 175 -4.55 1.62 -15.79
C PHE A 175 -4.11 2.63 -16.86
N SER A 176 -4.54 2.46 -18.11
CA SER A 176 -4.29 3.42 -19.19
C SER A 176 -4.89 4.79 -18.86
N TYR A 177 -6.12 4.82 -18.35
CA TYR A 177 -6.75 6.05 -17.86
C TYR A 177 -5.90 6.74 -16.78
N ALA A 178 -5.39 5.99 -15.81
CA ALA A 178 -4.50 6.57 -14.82
C ALA A 178 -3.20 7.12 -15.43
N MET A 179 -2.64 6.48 -16.46
CA MET A 179 -1.45 6.98 -17.16
C MET A 179 -1.69 8.31 -17.89
N GLU A 180 -2.92 8.57 -18.33
CA GLU A 180 -3.30 9.79 -19.03
C GLU A 180 -3.63 10.94 -18.08
N GLU A 181 -4.27 10.62 -16.93
CA GLU A 181 -4.86 11.62 -16.03
C GLU A 181 -4.00 11.90 -14.78
N SER A 182 -3.13 10.98 -14.38
CA SER A 182 -2.39 11.10 -13.11
C SER A 182 -1.05 11.81 -13.27
N GLY A 183 -0.77 12.75 -12.38
CA GLY A 183 0.54 13.37 -12.21
C GLY A 183 1.54 12.52 -11.39
N HIS A 184 1.10 11.40 -10.82
CA HIS A 184 1.93 10.57 -9.96
C HIS A 184 2.80 9.58 -10.74
N ARG A 185 3.85 9.12 -10.08
CA ARG A 185 4.57 7.93 -10.53
C ARG A 185 3.68 6.71 -10.37
N LEU A 186 3.43 6.00 -11.46
CA LEU A 186 2.55 4.83 -11.46
C LEU A 186 3.34 3.53 -11.50
N CYS A 187 2.79 2.51 -10.82
CA CYS A 187 3.25 1.13 -10.89
C CYS A 187 2.06 0.20 -11.15
N TYR A 188 2.16 -0.63 -12.17
CA TYR A 188 1.19 -1.67 -12.49
C TYR A 188 1.42 -2.91 -11.61
N ASN A 189 0.34 -3.47 -11.02
CA ASN A 189 0.42 -4.67 -10.20
C ASN A 189 -0.55 -5.76 -10.65
#